data_a87c9cbcebc1a7749ea2d85fb3619ecd
#
_entry.id   a87c9cbcebc1a7749ea2d85fb3619ecd
#
_cell.length_a   1.000
_cell.length_b   1.000
_cell.length_c   1.000
_cell.angle_alpha   90.00
_cell.angle_beta   90.00
_cell.angle_gamma   90.00
#
_symmetry.space_group_name_H-M   'P 1'
#
loop_
_entity.id
_entity.type
_entity.pdbx_description
1 polymer ?
#
loop_
_entity_poly.entity_id
_entity_poly.type
_entity_poly.pdbx_seq_one_letter_code
_entity_poly.pdbx_strand_id
1 'polypeptide(L)'
;PNLRLKTPIMKSNYWLLTVIFALVALPGKAGEWIRINQLGYLPQSVKVAVFMSEEGTNVENYSLIDAFTGKVVRTFNTTKATGKMGGMKSTYRLNFSDFTEPGTYYLKAGKAVSPRFPINAQVYNGTADYMLHYMRQQRCGYNPFLKDSCHVHDGYIVYHPTKTGQHIDVRGGWHDATDYLQYTTTSANAI
;
A
#
# COMPACT_ATOMS: atom_id res chain seq x y z
N PRO A 1 -44.84 46.41 -37.02
CA PRO A 1 -43.39 46.31 -36.91
C PRO A 1 -43.01 45.02 -36.24
N ASN A 2 -42.53 44.02 -37.09
CA ASN A 2 -42.08 42.72 -36.61
C ASN A 2 -40.63 42.82 -36.18
N LEU A 3 -40.37 42.82 -34.88
CA LEU A 3 -39.01 42.63 -34.31
C LEU A 3 -38.63 41.19 -34.47
N ARG A 4 -37.77 40.85 -35.43
CA ARG A 4 -37.06 39.56 -35.47
C ARG A 4 -35.86 39.66 -34.52
N LEU A 5 -35.95 39.01 -33.39
CA LEU A 5 -34.79 38.72 -32.52
C LEU A 5 -33.82 37.78 -33.25
N LYS A 6 -32.66 38.31 -33.65
CA LYS A 6 -31.53 37.50 -34.13
C LYS A 6 -30.87 36.84 -32.93
N THR A 7 -31.09 35.54 -32.75
CA THR A 7 -30.29 34.75 -31.83
C THR A 7 -28.83 34.70 -32.28
N PRO A 8 -27.84 35.01 -31.43
CA PRO A 8 -26.45 34.86 -31.82
C PRO A 8 -26.11 33.37 -31.97
N ILE A 9 -25.62 32.98 -33.13
CA ILE A 9 -25.05 31.66 -33.35
C ILE A 9 -23.76 31.60 -32.55
N MET A 10 -23.82 30.93 -31.41
CA MET A 10 -22.61 30.56 -30.67
C MET A 10 -21.78 29.61 -31.55
N LYS A 11 -20.68 30.14 -32.12
CA LYS A 11 -19.65 29.28 -32.73
C LYS A 11 -19.01 28.47 -31.61
N SER A 12 -19.44 27.23 -31.47
CA SER A 12 -18.91 26.32 -30.48
C SER A 12 -17.44 26.02 -30.79
N ASN A 13 -16.57 26.28 -29.83
CA ASN A 13 -15.14 26.02 -29.95
C ASN A 13 -14.84 24.52 -29.73
N TYR A 14 -15.47 23.66 -30.53
CA TYR A 14 -15.27 22.19 -30.47
C TYR A 14 -13.79 21.78 -30.66
N TRP A 15 -13.01 22.59 -31.37
CA TRP A 15 -11.59 22.37 -31.54
C TRP A 15 -10.80 22.43 -30.22
N LEU A 16 -11.22 23.31 -29.29
CA LEU A 16 -10.60 23.39 -27.95
C LEU A 16 -10.87 22.13 -27.14
N LEU A 17 -12.10 21.61 -27.19
CA LEU A 17 -12.46 20.34 -26.55
C LEU A 17 -11.70 19.15 -27.16
N THR A 18 -11.50 19.16 -28.48
CA THR A 18 -10.73 18.08 -29.14
C THR A 18 -9.25 18.12 -28.76
N VAL A 19 -8.66 19.30 -28.63
CA VAL A 19 -7.26 19.45 -28.19
C VAL A 19 -7.10 19.04 -26.71
N ILE A 20 -8.05 19.42 -25.84
CA ILE A 20 -8.04 18.98 -24.42
C ILE A 20 -8.17 17.46 -24.32
N PHE A 21 -9.05 16.85 -25.11
CA PHE A 21 -9.21 15.40 -25.13
C PHE A 21 -7.98 14.67 -25.67
N ALA A 22 -7.30 15.20 -26.66
CA ALA A 22 -6.06 14.67 -27.21
C ALA A 22 -4.88 14.76 -26.20
N LEU A 23 -4.85 15.82 -25.37
CA LEU A 23 -3.86 15.96 -24.30
C LEU A 23 -4.06 14.99 -23.14
N VAL A 24 -5.30 14.59 -22.86
CA VAL A 24 -5.63 13.60 -21.81
C VAL A 24 -5.39 12.16 -22.28
N ALA A 25 -5.38 11.93 -23.60
CA ALA A 25 -5.18 10.60 -24.21
C ALA A 25 -3.71 10.26 -24.50
N LEU A 26 -2.74 10.97 -23.91
CA LEU A 26 -1.35 10.54 -23.99
C LEU A 26 -1.21 9.19 -23.28
N PRO A 27 -0.76 8.15 -23.98
CA PRO A 27 -0.54 6.85 -23.35
C PRO A 27 0.43 7.06 -22.21
N GLY A 28 0.00 6.72 -20.99
CA GLY A 28 0.88 6.71 -19.83
C GLY A 28 2.12 5.88 -20.17
N LYS A 29 3.32 6.43 -19.97
CA LYS A 29 4.54 5.63 -20.14
C LYS A 29 4.43 4.41 -19.25
N ALA A 30 4.51 3.23 -19.84
CA ALA A 30 4.59 1.98 -19.11
C ALA A 30 5.72 2.08 -18.07
N GLY A 31 5.41 1.72 -16.83
CA GLY A 31 6.26 2.01 -15.70
C GLY A 31 7.19 0.87 -15.33
N GLU A 32 8.24 1.25 -14.63
CA GLU A 32 9.17 0.34 -13.96
C GLU A 32 9.22 0.69 -12.48
N TRP A 33 9.18 -0.29 -11.60
CA TRP A 33 9.21 -0.08 -10.15
C TRP A 33 10.10 -1.08 -9.45
N ILE A 34 10.62 -0.65 -8.31
CA ILE A 34 11.22 -1.54 -7.32
C ILE A 34 10.39 -1.46 -6.05
N ARG A 35 9.85 -2.59 -5.63
CA ARG A 35 9.13 -2.76 -4.35
C ARG A 35 10.07 -3.36 -3.31
N ILE A 36 10.02 -2.81 -2.12
CA ILE A 36 10.95 -3.12 -1.05
C ILE A 36 10.25 -3.02 0.31
N ASN A 37 10.80 -3.69 1.31
CA ASN A 37 10.37 -3.46 2.69
C ASN A 37 10.82 -2.07 3.13
N GLN A 38 9.86 -1.15 3.26
CA GLN A 38 10.15 0.24 3.61
C GLN A 38 10.53 0.43 5.08
N LEU A 39 10.22 -0.52 5.98
CA LEU A 39 10.73 -0.52 7.34
C LEU A 39 12.25 -0.74 7.37
N GLY A 40 12.78 -1.45 6.38
CA GLY A 40 14.18 -1.78 6.26
C GLY A 40 14.50 -3.23 6.61
N TYR A 41 15.76 -3.52 6.86
CA TYR A 41 16.26 -4.87 7.05
C TYR A 41 17.27 -4.95 8.20
N LEU A 42 17.26 -6.08 8.90
CA LEU A 42 18.38 -6.42 9.79
C LEU A 42 19.61 -6.73 8.95
N PRO A 43 20.84 -6.42 9.43
CA PRO A 43 22.07 -6.64 8.69
C PRO A 43 22.24 -8.09 8.19
N GLN A 44 21.93 -9.07 9.03
CA GLN A 44 22.11 -10.49 8.73
C GLN A 44 20.85 -11.18 8.19
N SER A 45 19.75 -10.44 7.94
CA SER A 45 18.53 -11.03 7.41
C SER A 45 18.59 -11.23 5.90
N VAL A 46 17.65 -12.03 5.39
CA VAL A 46 17.37 -12.10 3.96
C VAL A 46 16.83 -10.73 3.50
N LYS A 47 17.48 -10.17 2.48
CA LYS A 47 17.13 -8.87 1.90
C LYS A 47 16.81 -9.03 0.42
N VAL A 48 15.55 -8.92 0.08
CA VAL A 48 15.07 -9.09 -1.30
C VAL A 48 14.10 -7.95 -1.63
N ALA A 49 14.33 -7.30 -2.76
CA ALA A 49 13.38 -6.41 -3.40
C ALA A 49 12.79 -7.06 -4.65
N VAL A 50 11.73 -6.48 -5.19
CA VAL A 50 11.10 -6.94 -6.43
C VAL A 50 11.12 -5.81 -7.45
N PHE A 51 11.81 -6.03 -8.57
CA PHE A 51 11.70 -5.19 -9.75
C PHE A 51 10.52 -5.67 -10.60
N MET A 52 9.76 -4.73 -11.15
CA MET A 52 8.61 -4.99 -12.01
C MET A 52 8.59 -4.02 -13.17
N SER A 53 8.27 -4.51 -14.36
CA SER A 53 8.15 -3.71 -15.58
C SER A 53 6.95 -4.11 -16.42
N GLU A 54 6.16 -3.11 -16.82
CA GLU A 54 5.06 -3.28 -17.79
C GLU A 54 5.59 -3.45 -19.21
N GLU A 55 6.78 -2.94 -19.51
CA GLU A 55 7.41 -3.04 -20.83
C GLU A 55 8.13 -4.37 -21.06
N GLY A 56 8.44 -5.11 -20.00
CA GLY A 56 9.19 -6.35 -20.07
C GLY A 56 10.70 -6.12 -20.12
N THR A 57 11.17 -5.05 -19.48
CA THR A 57 12.59 -4.70 -19.40
C THR A 57 13.42 -5.86 -18.87
N ASN A 58 14.51 -6.16 -19.55
CA ASN A 58 15.54 -7.06 -19.07
C ASN A 58 16.49 -6.30 -18.13
N VAL A 59 16.72 -6.85 -16.95
CA VAL A 59 17.63 -6.27 -15.95
C VAL A 59 18.76 -7.25 -15.70
N GLU A 60 19.97 -6.92 -16.15
CA GLU A 60 21.15 -7.76 -15.96
C GLU A 60 21.83 -7.52 -14.62
N ASN A 61 21.78 -6.27 -14.14
CA ASN A 61 22.37 -5.89 -12.87
C ASN A 61 21.55 -4.80 -12.19
N TYR A 62 21.81 -4.60 -10.90
CA TYR A 62 21.24 -3.53 -10.10
C TYR A 62 22.26 -3.06 -9.06
N SER A 63 22.14 -1.80 -8.67
CA SER A 63 23.05 -1.14 -7.75
C SER A 63 22.39 -0.78 -6.45
N LEU A 64 23.11 -1.01 -5.35
CA LEU A 64 22.81 -0.47 -4.04
C LEU A 64 23.57 0.85 -3.88
N ILE A 65 22.87 1.89 -3.52
CA ILE A 65 23.38 3.26 -3.50
C ILE A 65 23.16 3.83 -2.11
N ASP A 66 24.21 4.44 -1.55
CA ASP A 66 24.12 5.17 -0.29
C ASP A 66 23.22 6.39 -0.47
N ALA A 67 22.23 6.53 0.41
CA ALA A 67 21.16 7.52 0.25
C ALA A 67 21.60 8.96 0.57
N PHE A 68 22.72 9.13 1.27
CA PHE A 68 23.25 10.44 1.64
C PHE A 68 24.28 10.94 0.66
N THR A 69 25.19 10.05 0.23
CA THR A 69 26.28 10.41 -0.66
C THR A 69 25.97 10.25 -2.13
N GLY A 70 24.95 9.45 -2.47
CA GLY A 70 24.61 9.07 -3.85
C GLY A 70 25.64 8.14 -4.50
N LYS A 71 26.61 7.62 -3.74
CA LYS A 71 27.63 6.71 -4.26
C LYS A 71 27.09 5.29 -4.36
N VAL A 72 27.44 4.59 -5.44
CA VAL A 72 27.22 3.15 -5.56
C VAL A 72 28.12 2.45 -4.56
N VAL A 73 27.53 1.73 -3.60
CA VAL A 73 28.28 0.96 -2.61
C VAL A 73 28.48 -0.49 -3.05
N ARG A 74 27.53 -1.03 -3.83
CA ARG A 74 27.66 -2.37 -4.41
C ARG A 74 26.79 -2.54 -5.64
N THR A 75 27.27 -3.33 -6.60
CA THR A 75 26.49 -3.78 -7.75
C THR A 75 26.32 -5.30 -7.67
N PHE A 76 25.12 -5.76 -8.00
CA PHE A 76 24.73 -7.16 -7.99
C PHE A 76 24.28 -7.56 -9.39
N ASN A 77 24.49 -8.81 -9.75
CA ASN A 77 23.91 -9.39 -10.94
C ASN A 77 22.51 -9.91 -10.65
N THR A 78 21.58 -9.74 -11.59
CA THR A 78 20.26 -10.34 -11.49
C THR A 78 20.34 -11.83 -11.74
N THR A 79 19.45 -12.54 -11.09
CA THR A 79 19.15 -13.93 -11.42
C THR A 79 18.11 -13.96 -12.55
N LYS A 80 17.71 -15.15 -12.96
CA LYS A 80 16.66 -15.36 -13.95
C LYS A 80 15.38 -14.58 -13.59
N ALA A 81 14.73 -14.00 -14.61
CA ALA A 81 13.41 -13.38 -14.44
C ALA A 81 12.41 -14.35 -13.79
N THR A 82 11.62 -13.83 -12.87
CA THR A 82 10.58 -14.63 -12.18
C THR A 82 9.36 -14.85 -13.06
N GLY A 83 9.19 -14.04 -14.13
CA GLY A 83 8.12 -14.17 -15.11
C GLY A 83 7.11 -13.02 -15.04
N LYS A 84 5.96 -13.24 -15.67
CA LYS A 84 4.85 -12.29 -15.71
C LYS A 84 4.01 -12.41 -14.43
N MET A 85 3.60 -11.29 -13.84
CA MET A 85 2.76 -11.27 -12.66
C MET A 85 1.96 -9.97 -12.57
N GLY A 86 0.65 -10.06 -12.31
CA GLY A 86 -0.19 -8.90 -12.00
C GLY A 86 -0.18 -7.82 -13.08
N GLY A 87 -0.19 -8.17 -14.36
CA GLY A 87 -0.10 -7.23 -15.50
C GLY A 87 1.32 -6.83 -15.88
N MET A 88 2.34 -7.13 -15.06
CA MET A 88 3.74 -6.88 -15.38
C MET A 88 4.26 -7.91 -16.39
N LYS A 89 4.98 -7.45 -17.40
CA LYS A 89 5.58 -8.33 -18.43
C LYS A 89 6.87 -8.99 -17.96
N SER A 90 7.61 -8.35 -17.04
CA SER A 90 8.79 -8.94 -16.39
C SER A 90 8.85 -8.58 -14.91
N THR A 91 9.30 -9.54 -14.11
CA THR A 91 9.60 -9.37 -12.69
C THR A 91 10.91 -10.04 -12.34
N TYR A 92 11.68 -9.43 -11.41
CA TYR A 92 12.96 -9.95 -10.93
C TYR A 92 13.02 -9.86 -9.41
N ARG A 93 13.61 -10.85 -8.77
CA ARG A 93 14.02 -10.77 -7.37
C ARG A 93 15.40 -10.18 -7.29
N LEU A 94 15.54 -9.06 -6.61
CA LEU A 94 16.81 -8.36 -6.39
C LEU A 94 17.31 -8.74 -5.00
N ASN A 95 18.17 -9.76 -4.92
CA ASN A 95 18.68 -10.27 -3.66
C ASN A 95 20.01 -9.59 -3.30
N PHE A 96 20.02 -8.85 -2.20
CA PHE A 96 21.19 -8.16 -1.66
C PHE A 96 21.51 -8.60 -0.22
N SER A 97 21.15 -9.84 0.15
CA SER A 97 21.34 -10.41 1.49
C SER A 97 22.80 -10.38 1.95
N ASP A 98 23.75 -10.52 1.02
CA ASP A 98 25.18 -10.51 1.31
C ASP A 98 25.71 -9.14 1.75
N PHE A 99 24.95 -8.08 1.57
CA PHE A 99 25.32 -6.75 2.02
C PHE A 99 24.81 -6.53 3.45
N THR A 100 25.72 -6.38 4.40
CA THR A 100 25.42 -6.36 5.84
C THR A 100 25.75 -5.03 6.53
N GLU A 101 26.29 -4.07 5.82
CA GLU A 101 26.70 -2.78 6.40
C GLU A 101 25.49 -1.96 6.81
N PRO A 102 25.45 -1.47 8.08
CA PRO A 102 24.40 -0.55 8.53
C PRO A 102 24.46 0.77 7.77
N GLY A 103 23.28 1.33 7.46
CA GLY A 103 23.17 2.59 6.73
C GLY A 103 21.79 2.79 6.15
N THR A 104 21.62 3.85 5.35
CA THR A 104 20.40 4.12 4.60
C THR A 104 20.71 4.06 3.11
N TYR A 105 19.95 3.28 2.39
CA TYR A 105 20.24 2.94 1.00
C TYR A 105 19.00 3.06 0.12
N TYR A 106 19.20 2.98 -1.17
CA TYR A 106 18.17 2.70 -2.17
C TYR A 106 18.75 1.83 -3.29
N LEU A 107 17.87 1.12 -3.99
CA LEU A 107 18.22 0.29 -5.15
C LEU A 107 17.90 1.02 -6.44
N LYS A 108 18.75 0.82 -7.45
CA LYS A 108 18.51 1.26 -8.83
C LYS A 108 18.70 0.08 -9.77
N ALA A 109 17.69 -0.16 -10.62
CA ALA A 109 17.71 -1.18 -11.66
C ALA A 109 17.03 -0.62 -12.92
N GLY A 110 17.72 -0.60 -14.04
CA GLY A 110 17.23 0.07 -15.24
C GLY A 110 16.92 1.55 -14.96
N LYS A 111 15.66 1.94 -15.22
CA LYS A 111 15.14 3.29 -14.92
C LYS A 111 14.49 3.37 -13.53
N ALA A 112 14.20 2.23 -12.92
CA ALA A 112 13.53 2.19 -11.61
C ALA A 112 14.50 2.50 -10.48
N VAL A 113 13.97 3.25 -9.50
CA VAL A 113 14.63 3.55 -8.24
C VAL A 113 13.68 3.17 -7.11
N SER A 114 14.18 2.47 -6.09
CA SER A 114 13.37 2.11 -4.93
C SER A 114 13.17 3.31 -4.00
N PRO A 115 12.16 3.26 -3.09
CA PRO A 115 12.20 4.06 -1.88
C PRO A 115 13.51 3.84 -1.10
N ARG A 116 13.88 4.81 -0.28
CA ARG A 116 15.00 4.67 0.66
C ARG A 116 14.61 3.73 1.78
N PHE A 117 15.57 2.95 2.27
CA PHE A 117 15.37 2.00 3.37
C PHE A 117 16.62 1.89 4.23
N PRO A 118 16.48 1.68 5.55
CA PRO A 118 17.60 1.43 6.44
C PRO A 118 18.00 -0.04 6.46
N ILE A 119 19.29 -0.29 6.67
CA ILE A 119 19.82 -1.56 7.17
C ILE A 119 20.35 -1.27 8.56
N ASN A 120 19.76 -1.84 9.62
CA ASN A 120 20.11 -1.54 11.00
C ASN A 120 19.68 -2.71 11.91
N ALA A 121 20.49 -2.99 12.94
CA ALA A 121 20.18 -4.02 13.94
C ALA A 121 18.89 -3.74 14.74
N GLN A 122 18.49 -2.47 14.82
CA GLN A 122 17.31 -2.03 15.57
C GLN A 122 16.13 -1.60 14.68
N VAL A 123 16.16 -1.96 13.39
CA VAL A 123 15.20 -1.47 12.39
C VAL A 123 13.73 -1.80 12.72
N TYR A 124 13.50 -2.85 13.49
CA TYR A 124 12.15 -3.28 13.91
C TYR A 124 11.81 -2.92 15.35
N ASN A 125 12.69 -2.18 16.06
CA ASN A 125 12.38 -1.75 17.42
C ASN A 125 11.13 -0.85 17.41
N GLY A 126 10.21 -1.15 18.31
CA GLY A 126 8.93 -0.43 18.44
C GLY A 126 7.86 -0.81 17.41
N THR A 127 8.16 -1.63 16.39
CA THR A 127 7.13 -2.02 15.41
C THR A 127 6.01 -2.82 16.03
N ALA A 128 6.32 -3.66 17.03
CA ALA A 128 5.31 -4.42 17.78
C ALA A 128 4.34 -3.49 18.54
N ASP A 129 4.83 -2.37 19.05
CA ASP A 129 4.02 -1.39 19.78
C ASP A 129 2.98 -0.75 18.85
N TYR A 130 3.34 -0.46 17.60
CA TYR A 130 2.37 0.04 16.61
C TYR A 130 1.30 -1.00 16.29
N MET A 131 1.67 -2.28 16.18
CA MET A 131 0.70 -3.36 15.95
C MET A 131 -0.25 -3.54 17.13
N LEU A 132 0.29 -3.51 18.36
CA LEU A 132 -0.52 -3.55 19.59
C LEU A 132 -1.43 -2.33 19.70
N HIS A 133 -0.96 -1.15 19.32
CA HIS A 133 -1.74 0.07 19.28
C HIS A 133 -2.94 -0.08 18.32
N TYR A 134 -2.69 -0.58 17.10
CA TYR A 134 -3.75 -0.88 16.15
C TYR A 134 -4.75 -1.89 16.68
N MET A 135 -4.27 -3.02 17.23
CA MET A 135 -5.13 -4.05 17.82
C MET A 135 -6.00 -3.50 18.95
N ARG A 136 -5.46 -2.60 19.76
CA ARG A 136 -6.20 -1.93 20.83
C ARG A 136 -7.28 -0.99 20.31
N GLN A 137 -7.02 -0.30 19.19
CA GLN A 137 -8.02 0.57 18.55
C GLN A 137 -9.17 -0.22 17.94
N GLN A 138 -8.89 -1.43 17.42
CA GLN A 138 -9.91 -2.29 16.85
C GLN A 138 -10.68 -3.11 17.89
N ARG A 139 -10.25 -3.08 19.16
CA ARG A 139 -10.94 -3.78 20.25
C ARG A 139 -12.33 -3.20 20.47
N CYS A 140 -13.36 -4.07 20.50
CA CYS A 140 -14.71 -3.67 20.84
C CYS A 140 -14.82 -3.26 22.29
N GLY A 141 -15.71 -2.34 22.61
CA GLY A 141 -15.91 -1.73 23.90
C GLY A 141 -15.33 -0.32 23.97
N TYR A 142 -14.75 0.07 25.10
CA TYR A 142 -14.17 1.40 25.26
C TYR A 142 -12.91 1.58 24.44
N ASN A 143 -12.92 2.56 23.54
CA ASN A 143 -11.74 2.98 22.76
C ASN A 143 -11.08 4.21 23.43
N PRO A 144 -9.87 4.08 23.98
CA PRO A 144 -9.21 5.16 24.71
C PRO A 144 -8.75 6.32 23.80
N PHE A 145 -8.66 6.10 22.49
CA PHE A 145 -8.26 7.14 21.54
C PHE A 145 -9.45 8.00 21.13
N LEU A 146 -10.58 7.38 20.87
CA LEU A 146 -11.84 8.08 20.57
C LEU A 146 -12.56 8.57 21.84
N LYS A 147 -12.18 8.05 23.01
CA LYS A 147 -12.84 8.29 24.30
C LYS A 147 -14.33 7.95 24.27
N ASP A 148 -14.68 6.91 23.54
CA ASP A 148 -16.04 6.46 23.32
C ASP A 148 -16.13 4.93 23.36
N SER A 149 -17.33 4.41 23.49
CA SER A 149 -17.62 2.96 23.54
C SER A 149 -18.51 2.55 22.39
N CYS A 150 -18.23 1.39 21.82
CA CYS A 150 -19.06 0.78 20.78
C CYS A 150 -19.74 -0.49 21.29
N HIS A 151 -20.80 -0.96 20.60
CA HIS A 151 -21.57 -2.18 20.89
C HIS A 151 -22.17 -2.23 22.30
N VAL A 152 -22.60 -1.07 22.81
CA VAL A 152 -23.18 -0.96 24.15
C VAL A 152 -24.71 -1.07 24.17
N HIS A 153 -25.38 -0.89 23.00
CA HIS A 153 -26.83 -0.81 22.89
C HIS A 153 -27.44 -1.67 21.78
N ASP A 154 -26.69 -2.47 21.07
CA ASP A 154 -27.06 -3.18 19.84
C ASP A 154 -27.21 -4.70 20.02
N GLY A 155 -26.89 -5.24 21.20
CA GLY A 155 -26.99 -6.65 21.50
C GLY A 155 -28.40 -7.07 21.89
N TYR A 156 -29.21 -7.54 20.95
CA TYR A 156 -30.55 -8.07 21.25
C TYR A 156 -30.70 -9.53 20.80
N ILE A 157 -31.30 -10.35 21.68
CA ILE A 157 -31.61 -11.73 21.35
C ILE A 157 -32.72 -11.75 20.32
N VAL A 158 -32.55 -12.48 19.24
CA VAL A 158 -33.56 -12.72 18.20
C VAL A 158 -33.82 -14.21 18.07
N TYR A 159 -35.04 -14.57 17.66
CA TYR A 159 -35.46 -15.95 17.41
C TYR A 159 -35.34 -16.93 18.60
N HIS A 160 -35.40 -16.44 19.81
CA HIS A 160 -35.45 -17.29 21.02
C HIS A 160 -36.87 -17.44 21.52
N PRO A 161 -37.34 -18.62 21.89
CA PRO A 161 -38.74 -18.87 22.28
C PRO A 161 -39.26 -17.96 23.42
N THR A 162 -38.41 -17.58 24.38
CA THR A 162 -38.82 -16.84 25.58
C THR A 162 -37.97 -15.59 25.87
N LYS A 163 -36.88 -15.35 25.09
CA LYS A 163 -35.93 -14.27 25.39
C LYS A 163 -35.77 -13.27 24.24
N THR A 164 -36.53 -13.43 23.17
CA THR A 164 -36.50 -12.49 22.03
C THR A 164 -36.79 -11.07 22.53
N GLY A 165 -35.93 -10.12 22.08
CA GLY A 165 -36.01 -8.70 22.50
C GLY A 165 -35.27 -8.35 23.78
N GLN A 166 -34.74 -9.33 24.52
CA GLN A 166 -33.87 -9.04 25.66
C GLN A 166 -32.50 -8.56 25.21
N HIS A 167 -32.02 -7.50 25.86
CA HIS A 167 -30.66 -7.00 25.65
C HIS A 167 -29.63 -7.89 26.35
N ILE A 168 -28.52 -8.12 25.70
CA ILE A 168 -27.35 -8.79 26.25
C ILE A 168 -26.09 -7.96 25.96
N ASP A 169 -25.07 -8.07 26.79
CA ASP A 169 -23.78 -7.44 26.56
C ASP A 169 -23.01 -8.21 25.47
N VAL A 170 -22.79 -7.57 24.33
CA VAL A 170 -22.03 -8.13 23.22
C VAL A 170 -20.67 -7.46 23.03
N ARG A 171 -20.23 -6.67 24.01
CA ARG A 171 -18.90 -6.06 23.98
C ARG A 171 -17.81 -7.12 24.07
N GLY A 172 -16.76 -6.95 23.34
CA GLY A 172 -15.60 -7.85 23.30
C GLY A 172 -15.22 -8.26 21.89
N GLY A 173 -14.10 -8.96 21.75
CA GLY A 173 -13.55 -9.27 20.43
C GLY A 173 -13.03 -8.04 19.71
N TRP A 174 -12.86 -8.14 18.39
CA TRP A 174 -12.31 -7.09 17.54
C TRP A 174 -13.20 -6.81 16.34
N HIS A 175 -13.22 -5.55 15.93
CA HIS A 175 -13.84 -5.14 14.67
C HIS A 175 -13.03 -5.71 13.50
N ASP A 176 -13.72 -6.10 12.44
CA ASP A 176 -13.07 -6.55 11.21
C ASP A 176 -12.50 -5.39 10.41
N ALA A 177 -13.27 -4.30 10.32
CA ALA A 177 -12.92 -3.11 9.58
C ALA A 177 -13.56 -1.85 10.19
N THR A 178 -13.67 -0.78 9.41
CA THR A 178 -14.26 0.50 9.83
C THR A 178 -15.77 0.46 10.01
N ASP A 179 -16.43 -0.59 9.56
CA ASP A 179 -17.89 -0.83 9.70
C ASP A 179 -18.28 -1.41 11.07
N TYR A 180 -17.28 -1.65 11.94
CA TYR A 180 -17.43 -2.22 13.28
C TYR A 180 -18.04 -3.63 13.33
N LEU A 181 -18.16 -4.32 12.20
CA LEU A 181 -18.60 -5.72 12.19
C LEU A 181 -17.60 -6.60 12.95
N GLN A 182 -18.13 -7.59 13.65
CA GLN A 182 -17.33 -8.54 14.41
C GLN A 182 -17.51 -9.95 13.85
N TYR A 183 -16.41 -10.51 13.37
CA TYR A 183 -16.39 -11.90 12.90
C TYR A 183 -15.61 -12.76 13.89
N THR A 184 -16.18 -13.88 14.27
CA THR A 184 -15.53 -14.84 15.17
C THR A 184 -14.16 -15.27 14.66
N THR A 185 -14.03 -15.49 13.34
CA THR A 185 -12.78 -15.91 12.70
C THR A 185 -11.68 -14.85 12.86
N THR A 186 -11.97 -13.59 12.58
CA THR A 186 -10.99 -12.50 12.69
C THR A 186 -10.63 -12.21 14.14
N SER A 187 -11.61 -12.24 15.04
CA SER A 187 -11.38 -12.10 16.48
C SER A 187 -10.53 -13.25 17.05
N ALA A 188 -10.77 -14.50 16.63
CA ALA A 188 -9.97 -15.64 17.04
C ALA A 188 -8.51 -15.53 16.55
N ASN A 189 -8.28 -14.94 15.37
CA ASN A 189 -6.93 -14.71 14.87
C ASN A 189 -6.21 -13.56 15.60
N ALA A 190 -6.97 -12.66 16.24
CA ALA A 190 -6.41 -11.53 16.98
C ALA A 190 -5.93 -11.90 18.39
N ILE A 191 -6.38 -13.05 18.93
CA ILE A 191 -6.00 -13.58 20.23
C ILE A 191 -4.67 -14.34 20.15
#